data_f8ee19f94c7d15808755101de9fa946e
#
_entry.id   f8ee19f94c7d15808755101de9fa946e
#
_cell.length_a   1.000
_cell.length_b   1.000
_cell.length_c   1.000
_cell.angle_alpha   90.00
_cell.angle_beta   90.00
_cell.angle_gamma   90.00
#
_symmetry.space_group_name_H-M   'P 1'
#
loop_
_entity.id
_entity.type
_entity.pdbx_description
1 polymer ?
#
loop_
_entity_poly.entity_id
_entity_poly.type
_entity_poly.pdbx_seq_one_letter_code
_entity_poly.pdbx_strand_id
1 'polypeptide(L)'
;MRHKCFISFKTEDAAYKRYIQTDLNVDMIDKSLNTPINSYDEEYIMQVIRRDYLSDSTVTIFLIGQHSNEYLGWHEQRYIMRELQASLYNGRGNSRSGILGIVLPAMYDSVYKGSQECISCGSTHNLVNINDSTVIKEFSYNYYIPNDKCAH
;
A
#
# COMPACT_ATOMS: atom_id res chain seq x y z
N MET A 1 5.82 -11.88 17.66
CA MET A 1 6.25 -10.45 17.68
C MET A 1 5.24 -9.67 16.86
N ARG A 2 4.60 -8.64 17.41
CA ARG A 2 3.63 -7.82 16.66
C ARG A 2 4.36 -6.90 15.69
N HIS A 3 3.91 -6.90 14.44
CA HIS A 3 4.41 -5.95 13.44
C HIS A 3 3.75 -4.59 13.63
N LYS A 4 4.54 -3.54 13.55
CA LYS A 4 4.05 -2.17 13.49
C LYS A 4 3.70 -1.86 12.04
N CYS A 5 2.44 -1.54 11.79
CA CYS A 5 1.89 -1.33 10.46
C CYS A 5 1.37 0.10 10.32
N PHE A 6 1.61 0.68 9.14
CA PHE A 6 1.01 1.93 8.71
C PHE A 6 -0.04 1.60 7.64
N ILE A 7 -1.27 2.14 7.77
CA ILE A 7 -2.32 1.92 6.78
C ILE A 7 -2.45 3.18 5.91
N SER A 8 -2.12 3.03 4.63
CA SER A 8 -2.31 4.05 3.59
C SER A 8 -3.62 3.78 2.83
N PHE A 9 -4.48 4.79 2.73
CA PHE A 9 -5.81 4.65 2.16
C PHE A 9 -6.33 5.97 1.64
N LYS A 10 -7.29 5.92 0.72
CA LYS A 10 -8.10 7.08 0.31
C LYS A 10 -9.22 7.32 1.33
N THR A 11 -9.60 8.58 1.52
CA THR A 11 -10.64 8.98 2.48
C THR A 11 -11.96 8.22 2.26
N GLU A 12 -12.28 7.93 1.01
CA GLU A 12 -13.45 7.15 0.60
C GLU A 12 -13.44 5.72 1.15
N ASP A 13 -12.26 5.19 1.42
CA ASP A 13 -12.04 3.83 1.93
C ASP A 13 -11.88 3.77 3.46
N ALA A 14 -12.17 4.86 4.18
CA ALA A 14 -11.98 4.96 5.63
C ALA A 14 -12.76 3.89 6.43
N ALA A 15 -13.89 3.41 5.92
CA ALA A 15 -14.65 2.34 6.55
C ALA A 15 -13.86 1.02 6.58
N TYR A 16 -13.12 0.70 5.51
CA TYR A 16 -12.27 -0.49 5.45
C TYR A 16 -11.07 -0.39 6.39
N LYS A 17 -10.44 0.80 6.47
CA LYS A 17 -9.39 1.04 7.47
C LYS A 17 -9.91 0.74 8.88
N ARG A 18 -11.06 1.30 9.24
CA ARG A 18 -11.68 1.07 10.56
C ARG A 18 -11.94 -0.41 10.80
N TYR A 19 -12.49 -1.11 9.81
CA TYR A 19 -12.75 -2.55 9.88
C TYR A 19 -11.46 -3.34 10.17
N ILE A 20 -10.34 -3.00 9.50
CA ILE A 20 -9.04 -3.63 9.76
C ILE A 20 -8.57 -3.37 11.19
N GLN A 21 -8.77 -2.15 11.69
CA GLN A 21 -8.31 -1.74 13.02
C GLN A 21 -9.12 -2.36 14.17
N THR A 22 -10.43 -2.56 13.98
CA THR A 22 -11.36 -2.92 15.07
C THR A 22 -11.93 -4.31 14.96
N ASP A 23 -12.21 -4.81 13.76
CA ASP A 23 -13.03 -6.02 13.58
C ASP A 23 -12.23 -7.23 13.11
N LEU A 24 -11.12 -7.04 12.40
CA LEU A 24 -10.33 -8.16 11.85
C LEU A 24 -9.41 -8.85 12.86
N ASN A 25 -9.32 -8.40 14.09
CA ASN A 25 -8.44 -8.97 15.12
C ASN A 25 -7.03 -9.33 14.60
N VAL A 26 -6.45 -8.46 13.79
CA VAL A 26 -5.10 -8.64 13.25
C VAL A 26 -4.08 -8.35 14.35
N ASP A 27 -3.12 -9.26 14.56
CA ASP A 27 -2.05 -9.07 15.54
C ASP A 27 -1.00 -8.07 15.07
N MET A 28 -1.40 -6.80 15.00
CA MET A 28 -0.56 -5.68 14.58
C MET A 28 -0.60 -4.52 15.58
N ILE A 29 0.40 -3.65 15.51
CA ILE A 29 0.40 -2.34 16.17
C ILE A 29 0.14 -1.30 15.09
N ASP A 30 -1.02 -0.65 15.16
CA ASP A 30 -1.40 0.37 14.20
C ASP A 30 -0.64 1.68 14.44
N LYS A 31 0.05 2.14 13.40
CA LYS A 31 0.80 3.40 13.36
C LYS A 31 0.21 4.38 12.35
N SER A 32 -1.02 4.14 11.90
CA SER A 32 -1.64 4.95 10.85
C SER A 32 -1.91 6.38 11.26
N LEU A 33 -1.85 7.26 10.28
CA LEU A 33 -2.25 8.66 10.42
C LEU A 33 -3.77 8.74 10.56
N ASN A 34 -4.26 9.23 11.70
CA ASN A 34 -5.70 9.38 11.97
C ASN A 34 -6.19 10.82 11.75
N THR A 35 -5.28 11.79 11.72
CA THR A 35 -5.58 13.20 11.46
C THR A 35 -4.63 13.73 10.39
N PRO A 36 -5.14 14.42 9.36
CA PRO A 36 -4.29 14.99 8.32
C PRO A 36 -3.25 15.95 8.89
N ILE A 37 -2.03 15.91 8.36
CA ILE A 37 -0.99 16.87 8.69
C ILE A 37 -1.37 18.21 8.06
N ASN A 38 -1.61 19.21 8.91
CA ASN A 38 -2.00 20.54 8.46
C ASN A 38 -0.77 21.33 8.03
N SER A 39 -0.30 21.10 6.81
CA SER A 39 0.79 21.83 6.17
C SER A 39 0.63 21.86 4.66
N TYR A 40 1.13 22.93 4.02
CA TYR A 40 1.28 23.01 2.56
C TYR A 40 2.69 22.67 2.10
N ASP A 41 3.63 22.52 3.04
CA ASP A 41 5.01 22.09 2.76
C ASP A 41 5.05 20.56 2.66
N GLU A 42 5.25 20.10 1.44
CA GLU A 42 5.25 18.66 1.12
C GLU A 42 6.45 17.94 1.74
N GLU A 43 7.62 18.57 1.80
CA GLU A 43 8.80 17.95 2.43
C GLU A 43 8.58 17.81 3.94
N TYR A 44 7.99 18.81 4.57
CA TYR A 44 7.62 18.75 5.98
C TYR A 44 6.63 17.60 6.25
N ILE A 45 5.59 17.46 5.40
CA ILE A 45 4.63 16.33 5.52
C ILE A 45 5.36 14.99 5.44
N MET A 46 6.25 14.82 4.45
CA MET A 46 7.05 13.61 4.27
C MET A 46 7.94 13.32 5.48
N GLN A 47 8.58 14.35 6.04
CA GLN A 47 9.42 14.22 7.23
C GLN A 47 8.60 13.78 8.45
N VAL A 48 7.42 14.36 8.67
CA VAL A 48 6.52 13.98 9.77
C VAL A 48 6.07 12.54 9.62
N ILE A 49 5.62 12.13 8.41
CA ILE A 49 5.21 10.74 8.16
C ILE A 49 6.37 9.78 8.48
N ARG A 50 7.58 10.06 7.98
CA ARG A 50 8.76 9.22 8.22
C ARG A 50 9.13 9.14 9.70
N ARG A 51 9.22 10.29 10.37
CA ARG A 51 9.68 10.37 11.76
C ARG A 51 8.68 9.79 12.76
N ASP A 52 7.41 10.15 12.62
CA ASP A 52 6.40 9.93 13.66
C ASP A 52 5.57 8.67 13.44
N TYR A 53 5.46 8.21 12.18
CA TYR A 53 4.58 7.09 11.83
C TYR A 53 5.32 5.88 11.26
N LEU A 54 6.38 6.09 10.48
CA LEU A 54 7.07 5.01 9.79
C LEU A 54 8.42 4.62 10.40
N SER A 55 9.01 5.43 11.26
CA SER A 55 10.37 5.20 11.79
C SER A 55 10.56 3.83 12.46
N ASP A 56 9.52 3.29 13.02
CA ASP A 56 9.50 1.96 13.64
C ASP A 56 8.47 0.99 13.00
N SER A 57 7.86 1.39 11.89
CA SER A 57 6.98 0.53 11.10
C SER A 57 7.79 -0.38 10.18
N THR A 58 7.34 -1.61 10.01
CA THR A 58 7.97 -2.59 9.11
C THR A 58 7.13 -2.91 7.89
N VAL A 59 5.83 -2.60 7.94
CA VAL A 59 4.87 -2.87 6.87
C VAL A 59 3.95 -1.67 6.67
N THR A 60 3.77 -1.27 5.43
CA THR A 60 2.70 -0.37 5.01
C THR A 60 1.61 -1.18 4.34
N ILE A 61 0.40 -1.12 4.88
CA ILE A 61 -0.79 -1.71 4.29
C ILE A 61 -1.42 -0.65 3.38
N PHE A 62 -1.45 -0.91 2.08
CA PHE A 62 -2.06 -0.03 1.09
C PHE A 62 -3.42 -0.58 0.64
N LEU A 63 -4.49 0.17 0.88
CA LEU A 63 -5.84 -0.21 0.46
C LEU A 63 -6.05 0.17 -1.01
N ILE A 64 -6.24 -0.85 -1.86
CA ILE A 64 -6.47 -0.69 -3.29
C ILE A 64 -7.98 -0.61 -3.53
N GLY A 65 -8.51 0.62 -3.50
CA GLY A 65 -9.91 0.94 -3.75
C GLY A 65 -10.13 1.59 -5.12
N GLN A 66 -11.37 1.93 -5.45
CA GLN A 66 -11.73 2.55 -6.73
C GLN A 66 -11.05 3.92 -6.96
N HIS A 67 -10.64 4.58 -5.90
CA HIS A 67 -10.00 5.90 -5.94
C HIS A 67 -8.47 5.84 -5.75
N SER A 68 -7.85 4.68 -5.86
CA SER A 68 -6.40 4.50 -5.63
C SER A 68 -5.56 4.38 -6.89
N ASN A 69 -6.15 4.60 -8.09
CA ASN A 69 -5.46 4.48 -9.37
C ASN A 69 -4.72 5.77 -9.80
N GLU A 70 -3.74 5.64 -10.68
CA GLU A 70 -2.92 6.75 -11.17
C GLU A 70 -3.71 7.77 -12.01
N TYR A 71 -4.77 7.34 -12.70
CA TYR A 71 -5.53 8.18 -13.63
C TYR A 71 -6.32 9.33 -12.97
N LEU A 72 -6.51 9.28 -11.65
CA LEU A 72 -7.11 10.40 -10.91
C LEU A 72 -6.18 11.63 -10.81
N GLY A 73 -4.91 11.44 -11.14
CA GLY A 73 -3.93 12.50 -11.22
C GLY A 73 -3.38 12.96 -9.85
N TRP A 74 -2.37 13.81 -9.94
CA TRP A 74 -1.58 14.26 -8.78
C TRP A 74 -2.41 14.86 -7.65
N HIS A 75 -3.36 15.76 -7.96
CA HIS A 75 -4.12 16.45 -6.91
C HIS A 75 -4.90 15.48 -6.01
N GLU A 76 -5.51 14.46 -6.63
CA GLU A 76 -6.30 13.47 -5.89
C GLU A 76 -5.44 12.44 -5.18
N GLN A 77 -4.27 12.13 -5.74
CA GLN A 77 -3.41 11.04 -5.25
C GLN A 77 -2.25 11.47 -4.37
N ARG A 78 -2.00 12.77 -4.25
CA ARG A 78 -0.80 13.32 -3.59
C ARG A 78 -0.53 12.76 -2.17
N TYR A 79 -1.56 12.51 -1.38
CA TYR A 79 -1.38 12.03 -0.01
C TYR A 79 -0.93 10.57 0.02
N ILE A 80 -1.64 9.68 -0.67
CA ILE A 80 -1.24 8.26 -0.73
C ILE A 80 0.09 8.08 -1.47
N MET A 81 0.38 8.86 -2.50
CA MET A 81 1.68 8.88 -3.16
C MET A 81 2.80 9.22 -2.17
N ARG A 82 2.60 10.24 -1.33
CA ARG A 82 3.57 10.63 -0.30
C ARG A 82 3.75 9.56 0.77
N GLU A 83 2.68 8.95 1.21
CA GLU A 83 2.73 7.87 2.20
C GLU A 83 3.52 6.67 1.66
N LEU A 84 3.28 6.26 0.40
CA LEU A 84 4.05 5.17 -0.21
C LEU A 84 5.50 5.58 -0.48
N GLN A 85 5.77 6.80 -0.95
CA GLN A 85 7.13 7.32 -1.10
C GLN A 85 7.88 7.33 0.23
N ALA A 86 7.22 7.79 1.31
CA ALA A 86 7.79 7.77 2.65
C ALA A 86 8.10 6.35 3.13
N SER A 87 7.20 5.40 2.86
CA SER A 87 7.37 3.98 3.20
C SER A 87 8.55 3.35 2.47
N LEU A 88 8.78 3.70 1.21
CA LEU A 88 9.86 3.19 0.38
C LEU A 88 11.19 3.90 0.61
N TYR A 89 11.18 5.00 1.36
CA TYR A 89 12.41 5.73 1.65
C TYR A 89 13.37 4.89 2.51
N ASN A 90 14.62 4.81 2.06
CA ASN A 90 15.70 4.13 2.77
C ASN A 90 16.84 5.12 3.03
N GLY A 91 16.94 5.64 4.23
CA GLY A 91 17.92 6.65 4.58
C GLY A 91 18.15 6.75 6.08
N ARG A 92 18.89 7.77 6.50
CA ARG A 92 19.25 7.94 7.91
C ARG A 92 18.00 8.02 8.80
N GLY A 93 17.90 7.12 9.76
CA GLY A 93 16.81 7.07 10.74
C GLY A 93 15.51 6.44 10.23
N ASN A 94 15.49 5.92 9.00
CA ASN A 94 14.34 5.22 8.46
C ASN A 94 14.77 4.08 7.53
N SER A 95 14.33 2.87 7.82
CA SER A 95 14.47 1.72 6.93
C SER A 95 13.23 1.58 6.06
N ARG A 96 13.43 1.08 4.85
CA ARG A 96 12.33 0.82 3.92
C ARG A 96 11.33 -0.17 4.51
N SER A 97 10.03 0.19 4.51
CA SER A 97 8.93 -0.70 4.85
C SER A 97 8.50 -1.51 3.61
N GLY A 98 8.11 -2.76 3.81
CA GLY A 98 7.40 -3.50 2.77
C GLY A 98 5.98 -2.96 2.59
N ILE A 99 5.48 -2.89 1.36
CA ILE A 99 4.10 -2.48 1.08
C ILE A 99 3.27 -3.72 0.76
N LEU A 100 2.23 -3.94 1.56
CA LEU A 100 1.23 -4.98 1.34
C LEU A 100 -0.03 -4.35 0.75
N GLY A 101 -0.34 -4.65 -0.52
CA GLY A 101 -1.60 -4.21 -1.15
C GLY A 101 -2.76 -5.08 -0.71
N ILE A 102 -3.83 -4.47 -0.20
CA ILE A 102 -5.11 -5.14 0.07
C ILE A 102 -6.13 -4.64 -0.96
N VAL A 103 -6.58 -5.56 -1.81
CA VAL A 103 -7.59 -5.26 -2.84
C VAL A 103 -8.96 -5.22 -2.18
N LEU A 104 -9.61 -4.06 -2.24
CA LEU A 104 -10.97 -3.89 -1.72
C LEU A 104 -11.99 -4.55 -2.64
N PRO A 105 -13.17 -4.98 -2.13
CA PRO A 105 -14.16 -5.74 -2.90
C PRO A 105 -14.54 -5.10 -4.24
N ALA A 106 -14.69 -3.79 -4.29
CA ALA A 106 -15.03 -3.06 -5.53
C ALA A 106 -13.95 -3.11 -6.62
N MET A 107 -12.71 -3.48 -6.27
CA MET A 107 -11.59 -3.61 -7.20
C MET A 107 -11.25 -5.05 -7.54
N TYR A 108 -11.95 -6.03 -6.96
CA TYR A 108 -11.63 -7.44 -7.12
C TYR A 108 -11.54 -7.85 -8.62
N ASP A 109 -12.58 -7.59 -9.39
CA ASP A 109 -12.64 -7.95 -10.82
C ASP A 109 -11.66 -7.15 -11.69
N SER A 110 -11.28 -5.95 -11.26
CA SER A 110 -10.28 -5.12 -11.95
C SER A 110 -8.86 -5.63 -11.75
N VAL A 111 -8.56 -6.14 -10.57
CA VAL A 111 -7.22 -6.62 -10.18
C VAL A 111 -7.07 -8.11 -10.43
N TYR A 112 -7.97 -8.95 -9.93
CA TYR A 112 -7.87 -10.39 -10.11
C TYR A 112 -8.36 -10.81 -11.49
N LYS A 113 -7.52 -11.54 -12.24
CA LYS A 113 -7.80 -11.97 -13.63
C LYS A 113 -7.90 -13.50 -13.78
N GLY A 114 -8.15 -14.18 -12.67
CA GLY A 114 -8.24 -15.63 -12.67
C GLY A 114 -6.94 -16.32 -12.28
N SER A 115 -6.84 -17.60 -12.62
CA SER A 115 -5.64 -18.41 -12.38
C SER A 115 -5.24 -19.16 -13.64
N GLN A 116 -3.95 -19.43 -13.77
CA GLN A 116 -3.36 -20.12 -14.90
C GLN A 116 -2.35 -21.16 -14.43
N GLU A 117 -2.34 -22.31 -15.07
CA GLU A 117 -1.27 -23.29 -14.88
C GLU A 117 0.04 -22.76 -15.48
N CYS A 118 1.09 -22.80 -14.69
CA CYS A 118 2.40 -22.31 -15.08
C CYS A 118 3.18 -23.40 -15.81
N ILE A 119 3.57 -23.14 -17.06
CA ILE A 119 4.35 -24.09 -17.87
C ILE A 119 5.73 -24.35 -17.25
N SER A 120 6.29 -23.35 -16.54
CA SER A 120 7.65 -23.45 -15.98
C SER A 120 7.73 -24.27 -14.69
N CYS A 121 6.69 -24.28 -13.86
CA CYS A 121 6.71 -24.97 -12.56
C CYS A 121 5.59 -25.99 -12.38
N GLY A 122 4.63 -26.08 -13.30
CA GLY A 122 3.47 -26.98 -13.22
C GLY A 122 2.44 -26.62 -12.14
N SER A 123 2.61 -25.49 -11.45
CA SER A 123 1.69 -25.03 -10.41
C SER A 123 0.70 -24.01 -10.95
N THR A 124 -0.46 -23.90 -10.32
CA THR A 124 -1.44 -22.85 -10.65
C THR A 124 -1.08 -21.55 -9.96
N HIS A 125 -0.99 -20.46 -10.72
CA HIS A 125 -0.74 -19.11 -10.21
C HIS A 125 -1.95 -18.22 -10.42
N ASN A 126 -2.20 -17.32 -9.47
CA ASN A 126 -3.17 -16.26 -9.62
C ASN A 126 -2.61 -15.14 -10.52
N LEU A 127 -3.43 -14.69 -11.45
CA LEU A 127 -3.12 -13.57 -12.32
C LEU A 127 -3.70 -12.29 -11.73
N VAL A 128 -2.85 -11.27 -11.58
CA VAL A 128 -3.25 -9.95 -11.08
C VAL A 128 -2.87 -8.86 -12.07
N ASN A 129 -3.77 -7.90 -12.25
CA ASN A 129 -3.55 -6.71 -13.05
C ASN A 129 -3.18 -5.53 -12.15
N ILE A 130 -1.90 -5.24 -12.04
CA ILE A 130 -1.35 -4.13 -11.27
C ILE A 130 -0.72 -3.15 -12.27
N ASN A 131 -1.44 -2.05 -12.53
CA ASN A 131 -1.02 -0.99 -13.45
C ASN A 131 -1.69 0.33 -13.09
N ASP A 132 -1.46 1.39 -13.89
CA ASP A 132 -1.95 2.75 -13.65
C ASP A 132 -3.48 2.85 -13.54
N SER A 133 -4.23 1.88 -14.10
CA SER A 133 -5.70 1.83 -13.97
C SER A 133 -6.18 1.25 -12.65
N THR A 134 -5.32 0.57 -11.90
CA THR A 134 -5.67 -0.10 -10.66
C THR A 134 -5.02 0.51 -9.43
N VAL A 135 -3.76 0.93 -9.53
CA VAL A 135 -2.97 1.48 -8.42
C VAL A 135 -2.15 2.68 -8.84
N ILE A 136 -1.71 3.48 -7.87
CA ILE A 136 -0.75 4.55 -8.11
C ILE A 136 0.64 3.97 -8.42
N LYS A 137 1.41 4.72 -9.19
CA LYS A 137 2.73 4.33 -9.70
C LYS A 137 3.72 3.96 -8.59
N GLU A 138 3.65 4.63 -7.45
CA GLU A 138 4.53 4.37 -6.31
C GLU A 138 4.47 2.93 -5.83
N PHE A 139 3.32 2.27 -5.97
CA PHE A 139 3.19 0.86 -5.63
C PHE A 139 4.12 -0.03 -6.46
N SER A 140 4.43 0.34 -7.70
CA SER A 140 5.34 -0.40 -8.59
C SER A 140 6.80 -0.43 -8.12
N TYR A 141 7.19 0.47 -7.22
CA TYR A 141 8.54 0.50 -6.63
C TYR A 141 8.69 -0.40 -5.40
N ASN A 142 7.64 -1.10 -5.04
CA ASN A 142 7.66 -2.09 -3.97
C ASN A 142 8.52 -3.30 -4.36
N TYR A 143 8.84 -4.13 -3.37
CA TYR A 143 9.49 -5.41 -3.61
C TYR A 143 8.47 -6.41 -4.12
N TYR A 144 8.62 -6.83 -5.38
CA TYR A 144 7.86 -7.95 -5.89
C TYR A 144 8.75 -9.06 -6.39
N ILE A 145 8.12 -10.20 -6.58
CA ILE A 145 8.68 -11.26 -7.38
C ILE A 145 8.63 -10.79 -8.84
N PRO A 146 9.76 -10.76 -9.57
CA PRO A 146 9.76 -10.42 -11.00
C PRO A 146 8.82 -11.32 -11.80
N ASN A 147 8.21 -10.78 -12.86
CA ASN A 147 7.25 -11.49 -13.71
C ASN A 147 7.80 -12.77 -14.37
N ASP A 148 9.12 -12.89 -14.49
CA ASP A 148 9.80 -14.05 -15.04
C ASP A 148 10.07 -15.17 -14.02
N LYS A 149 9.65 -14.98 -12.76
CA LYS A 149 9.83 -15.95 -11.67
C LYS A 149 8.50 -16.42 -11.13
N CYS A 150 8.41 -17.70 -10.90
CA CYS A 150 7.28 -18.29 -10.20
C CYS A 150 7.38 -18.00 -8.71
N ALA A 151 6.27 -17.55 -8.10
CA ALA A 151 6.13 -17.47 -6.65
C ALA A 151 6.00 -18.88 -6.09
N HIS A 152 6.87 -19.25 -5.19
CA HIS A 152 6.85 -20.52 -4.46
C HIS A 152 6.58 -20.28 -2.99
#